data_cf98995e82df9c4e5727ee32900b30a5
#
_entry.id   cf98995e82df9c4e5727ee32900b30a5
#
_cell.length_a   1.000
_cell.length_b   1.000
_cell.length_c   1.000
_cell.angle_alpha   90.00
_cell.angle_beta   90.00
_cell.angle_gamma   90.00
#
_symmetry.space_group_name_H-M   'P 1'
#
loop_
_entity.id
_entity.type
_entity.pdbx_description
1 polymer ?
#
loop_
_entity_poly.entity_id
_entity_poly.type
_entity_poly.pdbx_seq_one_letter_code
_entity_poly.pdbx_strand_id
1 'polypeptide(L)'
;SIHAADYLVNSSEASFQSNSLNGGSFYNYYKTKDNKYISVGSLEPKFFKEVCERLDRMDLYNINYLTPEAQETISQGFTTVFGKMTQDECVVLFADSDACVEPVLSLSEAIESEQLENRAMVVSVPDRKKSIERQVGSPIKFSNSEPVYKHTAPAKGGDTIAVLQEMGYNKNKIEQLIQQKIVLQA
;
A
#
# COMPACT_ATOMS: atom_id res chain seq x y z
N SER A 1 -6.80 -15.00 9.98
CA SER A 1 -7.48 -14.10 9.04
C SER A 1 -8.97 -14.09 9.35
N ILE A 2 -9.64 -12.94 9.14
CA ILE A 2 -11.08 -12.75 9.43
C ILE A 2 -11.92 -13.78 8.66
N HIS A 3 -11.63 -14.01 7.39
CA HIS A 3 -12.34 -14.97 6.56
C HIS A 3 -12.19 -16.43 7.03
N ALA A 4 -11.01 -16.79 7.53
CA ALA A 4 -10.81 -18.13 8.09
C ALA A 4 -11.63 -18.34 9.37
N ALA A 5 -11.73 -17.32 10.21
CA ALA A 5 -12.55 -17.37 11.42
C ALA A 5 -14.05 -17.50 11.07
N ASP A 6 -14.53 -16.72 10.11
CA ASP A 6 -15.90 -16.77 9.64
C ASP A 6 -16.25 -18.14 9.03
N TYR A 7 -15.38 -18.68 8.18
CA TYR A 7 -15.55 -20.02 7.63
C TYR A 7 -15.62 -21.10 8.72
N LEU A 8 -14.72 -21.06 9.69
CA LEU A 8 -14.67 -22.06 10.78
C LEU A 8 -15.90 -22.03 11.68
N VAL A 9 -16.52 -20.86 11.85
CA VAL A 9 -17.71 -20.69 12.71
C VAL A 9 -19.00 -20.92 11.93
N ASN A 10 -19.11 -20.35 10.73
CA ASN A 10 -20.36 -20.27 9.98
C ASN A 10 -20.38 -21.15 8.72
N SER A 11 -19.25 -21.81 8.39
CA SER A 11 -19.07 -22.53 7.10
C SER A 11 -19.36 -21.66 5.87
N SER A 12 -19.11 -20.35 5.99
CA SER A 12 -19.37 -19.36 4.93
C SER A 12 -18.14 -19.19 4.07
N GLU A 13 -18.22 -19.54 2.80
CA GLU A 13 -17.16 -19.30 1.83
C GLU A 13 -17.13 -17.82 1.42
N ALA A 14 -15.93 -17.22 1.46
CA ALA A 14 -15.74 -15.89 0.94
C ALA A 14 -15.80 -15.90 -0.59
N SER A 15 -16.70 -15.13 -1.17
CA SER A 15 -16.77 -14.93 -2.62
C SER A 15 -16.26 -13.54 -3.02
N PHE A 16 -16.04 -13.36 -4.33
CA PHE A 16 -15.60 -12.06 -4.86
C PHE A 16 -16.62 -10.96 -4.51
N GLN A 17 -16.15 -9.87 -3.95
CA GLN A 17 -16.96 -8.72 -3.53
C GLN A 17 -18.08 -9.05 -2.52
N SER A 18 -17.95 -10.11 -1.73
CA SER A 18 -18.95 -10.44 -0.71
C SER A 18 -18.69 -9.80 0.67
N ASN A 19 -17.47 -9.31 0.89
CA ASN A 19 -17.08 -8.73 2.17
C ASN A 19 -17.20 -7.20 2.15
N SER A 20 -17.67 -6.61 3.26
CA SER A 20 -17.86 -5.16 3.39
C SER A 20 -16.58 -4.34 3.16
N LEU A 21 -15.40 -4.92 3.38
CA LEU A 21 -14.10 -4.28 3.14
C LEU A 21 -13.50 -4.61 1.77
N ASN A 22 -14.24 -5.29 0.91
CA ASN A 22 -13.75 -5.74 -0.39
C ASN A 22 -14.84 -5.69 -1.46
N GLY A 23 -15.45 -4.52 -1.64
CA GLY A 23 -16.44 -4.28 -2.69
C GLY A 23 -17.86 -4.76 -2.39
N GLY A 24 -18.11 -5.41 -1.25
CA GLY A 24 -19.45 -5.79 -0.78
C GLY A 24 -20.20 -4.67 -0.07
N SER A 25 -19.72 -3.44 -0.14
CA SER A 25 -20.31 -2.24 0.38
C SER A 25 -19.87 -1.01 -0.39
N PHE A 26 -20.27 0.18 0.04
CA PHE A 26 -19.72 1.43 -0.49
C PHE A 26 -18.25 1.68 -0.12
N TYR A 27 -17.63 0.87 0.73
CA TYR A 27 -16.18 0.80 0.92
C TYR A 27 -15.56 0.16 -0.31
N ASN A 28 -15.13 1.01 -1.26
CA ASN A 28 -14.75 0.56 -2.59
C ASN A 28 -13.87 1.58 -3.31
N TYR A 29 -13.48 1.24 -4.54
CA TYR A 29 -12.82 2.13 -5.48
C TYR A 29 -13.84 2.66 -6.49
N TYR A 30 -13.81 3.97 -6.74
CA TYR A 30 -14.72 4.64 -7.66
C TYR A 30 -13.96 5.27 -8.80
N LYS A 31 -14.41 4.97 -10.02
CA LYS A 31 -13.79 5.48 -11.22
C LYS A 31 -14.18 6.94 -11.43
N THR A 32 -13.20 7.80 -11.71
CA THR A 32 -13.36 9.22 -12.01
C THR A 32 -13.54 9.49 -13.51
N LYS A 33 -13.97 10.68 -13.84
CA LYS A 33 -14.20 11.17 -15.24
C LYS A 33 -12.97 11.02 -16.13
N ASP A 34 -11.77 11.19 -15.56
CA ASP A 34 -10.48 11.08 -16.25
C ASP A 34 -9.89 9.66 -16.24
N ASN A 35 -10.72 8.63 -15.95
CA ASN A 35 -10.36 7.22 -15.90
C ASN A 35 -9.34 6.83 -14.81
N LYS A 36 -9.14 7.68 -13.83
CA LYS A 36 -8.42 7.35 -12.59
C LYS A 36 -9.39 6.77 -11.54
N TYR A 37 -8.95 6.64 -10.29
CA TYR A 37 -9.76 6.06 -9.22
C TYR A 37 -9.60 6.84 -7.91
N ILE A 38 -10.67 6.86 -7.13
CA ILE A 38 -10.71 7.30 -5.74
C ILE A 38 -11.05 6.08 -4.88
N SER A 39 -10.35 5.92 -3.75
CA SER A 39 -10.69 4.96 -2.71
C SER A 39 -11.57 5.62 -1.66
N VAL A 40 -12.63 4.95 -1.23
CA VAL A 40 -13.51 5.39 -0.16
C VAL A 40 -13.48 4.36 0.96
N GLY A 41 -12.96 4.75 2.13
CA GLY A 41 -12.80 3.92 3.32
C GLY A 41 -13.73 4.30 4.47
N SER A 42 -14.85 4.95 4.21
CA SER A 42 -15.66 5.73 5.16
C SER A 42 -16.80 4.92 5.78
N LEU A 43 -16.52 3.73 6.33
CA LEU A 43 -17.59 2.88 6.93
C LEU A 43 -18.14 3.41 8.24
N GLU A 44 -17.34 4.12 9.04
CA GLU A 44 -17.78 4.69 10.29
C GLU A 44 -18.76 5.84 10.06
N PRO A 45 -19.84 5.95 10.86
CA PRO A 45 -20.92 6.92 10.62
C PRO A 45 -20.45 8.37 10.47
N LYS A 46 -19.42 8.79 11.23
CA LYS A 46 -18.87 10.15 11.16
C LYS A 46 -18.19 10.43 9.82
N PHE A 47 -17.40 9.48 9.31
CA PHE A 47 -16.69 9.61 8.04
C PHE A 47 -17.66 9.50 6.86
N PHE A 48 -18.63 8.57 6.94
CA PHE A 48 -19.67 8.45 5.93
C PHE A 48 -20.52 9.72 5.81
N LYS A 49 -20.87 10.32 6.96
CA LYS A 49 -21.57 11.60 6.98
C LYS A 49 -20.78 12.69 6.26
N GLU A 50 -19.49 12.82 6.57
CA GLU A 50 -18.63 13.82 5.98
C GLU A 50 -18.48 13.64 4.45
N VAL A 51 -18.34 12.40 3.97
CA VAL A 51 -18.35 12.12 2.53
C VAL A 51 -19.65 12.61 1.89
N CYS A 52 -20.79 12.26 2.48
CA CYS A 52 -22.09 12.66 1.95
C CYS A 52 -22.31 14.18 1.97
N GLU A 53 -21.84 14.86 3.01
CA GLU A 53 -21.88 16.32 3.11
C GLU A 53 -21.02 16.98 2.02
N ARG A 54 -19.79 16.53 1.83
CA ARG A 54 -18.88 17.09 0.82
C ARG A 54 -19.34 16.84 -0.61
N LEU A 55 -19.96 15.70 -0.86
CA LEU A 55 -20.52 15.36 -2.17
C LEU A 55 -21.91 15.97 -2.44
N ASP A 56 -22.50 16.71 -1.48
CA ASP A 56 -23.90 17.18 -1.50
C ASP A 56 -24.89 16.02 -1.73
N ARG A 57 -24.67 14.90 -1.01
CA ARG A 57 -25.44 13.65 -1.12
C ARG A 57 -25.94 13.17 0.23
N MET A 58 -26.51 14.09 1.02
CA MET A 58 -27.14 13.75 2.31
C MET A 58 -28.34 12.82 2.16
N ASP A 59 -28.90 12.72 0.97
CA ASP A 59 -29.89 11.70 0.62
C ASP A 59 -29.35 10.27 0.84
N LEU A 60 -28.08 10.02 0.53
CA LEU A 60 -27.42 8.73 0.75
C LEU A 60 -27.12 8.46 2.23
N TYR A 61 -26.78 9.48 3.00
CA TYR A 61 -26.55 9.34 4.44
C TYR A 61 -27.79 8.92 5.20
N ASN A 62 -28.96 9.36 4.77
CA ASN A 62 -30.24 9.06 5.40
C ASN A 62 -30.76 7.64 5.09
N ILE A 63 -30.08 6.89 4.24
CA ILE A 63 -30.39 5.48 3.97
C ILE A 63 -29.86 4.63 5.12
N ASN A 64 -30.67 3.67 5.60
CA ASN A 64 -30.18 2.67 6.55
C ASN A 64 -29.21 1.70 5.84
N TYR A 65 -27.92 2.02 5.87
CA TYR A 65 -26.87 1.30 5.15
C TYR A 65 -26.51 -0.11 5.69
N LEU A 66 -27.33 -0.64 6.59
CA LEU A 66 -27.10 -1.98 7.16
C LEU A 66 -27.59 -3.12 6.25
N THR A 67 -28.35 -2.82 5.21
CA THR A 67 -28.84 -3.84 4.28
C THR A 67 -28.03 -3.89 2.98
N PRO A 68 -27.89 -5.04 2.31
CA PRO A 68 -27.18 -5.15 1.04
C PRO A 68 -27.72 -4.21 -0.06
N GLU A 69 -29.05 -4.06 -0.14
CA GLU A 69 -29.70 -3.19 -1.11
C GLU A 69 -29.37 -1.71 -0.88
N ALA A 70 -29.28 -1.31 0.38
CA ALA A 70 -28.86 0.04 0.76
C ALA A 70 -27.39 0.28 0.41
N GLN A 71 -26.50 -0.68 0.67
CA GLN A 71 -25.09 -0.63 0.30
C GLN A 71 -24.91 -0.44 -1.22
N GLU A 72 -25.67 -1.21 -2.02
CA GLU A 72 -25.66 -1.09 -3.47
C GLU A 72 -26.16 0.29 -3.92
N THR A 73 -27.23 0.81 -3.33
CA THR A 73 -27.76 2.13 -3.65
C THR A 73 -26.75 3.25 -3.37
N ILE A 74 -26.05 3.18 -2.23
CA ILE A 74 -25.01 4.15 -1.87
C ILE A 74 -23.83 4.04 -2.85
N SER A 75 -23.40 2.82 -3.16
CA SER A 75 -22.29 2.54 -4.08
C SER A 75 -22.57 3.11 -5.48
N GLN A 76 -23.77 2.92 -5.99
CA GLN A 76 -24.23 3.50 -7.27
C GLN A 76 -24.29 5.04 -7.22
N GLY A 77 -24.75 5.59 -6.09
CA GLY A 77 -24.72 7.01 -5.83
C GLY A 77 -23.32 7.60 -5.92
N PHE A 78 -22.35 7.00 -5.25
CA PHE A 78 -20.95 7.40 -5.29
C PHE A 78 -20.34 7.21 -6.67
N THR A 79 -20.61 6.10 -7.35
CA THR A 79 -20.18 5.87 -8.73
C THR A 79 -20.65 7.01 -9.67
N THR A 80 -21.89 7.45 -9.48
CA THR A 80 -22.47 8.52 -10.30
C THR A 80 -21.81 9.87 -10.04
N VAL A 81 -21.48 10.18 -8.79
CA VAL A 81 -20.87 11.47 -8.43
C VAL A 81 -19.40 11.51 -8.83
N PHE A 82 -18.62 10.52 -8.40
CA PHE A 82 -17.18 10.45 -8.73
C PHE A 82 -16.94 10.33 -10.25
N GLY A 83 -17.81 9.64 -10.97
CA GLY A 83 -17.75 9.55 -12.43
C GLY A 83 -17.94 10.89 -13.18
N LYS A 84 -18.39 11.96 -12.51
CA LYS A 84 -18.50 13.31 -13.06
C LYS A 84 -17.31 14.22 -12.72
N MET A 85 -16.47 13.82 -11.79
CA MET A 85 -15.32 14.57 -11.29
C MET A 85 -14.02 13.95 -11.79
N THR A 86 -12.99 14.75 -11.98
CA THR A 86 -11.62 14.27 -12.15
C THR A 86 -11.04 13.85 -10.80
N GLN A 87 -9.96 13.06 -10.79
CA GLN A 87 -9.28 12.70 -9.55
C GLN A 87 -8.79 13.94 -8.81
N ASP A 88 -8.23 14.92 -9.51
CA ASP A 88 -7.73 16.16 -8.92
C ASP A 88 -8.85 16.99 -8.27
N GLU A 89 -10.04 17.06 -8.90
CA GLU A 89 -11.22 17.70 -8.30
C GLU A 89 -11.63 16.99 -6.99
N CYS A 90 -11.56 15.67 -6.95
CA CYS A 90 -11.81 14.91 -5.73
C CYS A 90 -10.75 15.19 -4.65
N VAL A 91 -9.47 15.22 -5.01
CA VAL A 91 -8.37 15.54 -4.08
C VAL A 91 -8.58 16.92 -3.45
N VAL A 92 -8.92 17.93 -4.24
CA VAL A 92 -9.21 19.27 -3.73
C VAL A 92 -10.44 19.28 -2.80
N LEU A 93 -11.50 18.56 -3.18
CA LEU A 93 -12.72 18.50 -2.38
C LEU A 93 -12.50 17.88 -0.99
N PHE A 94 -11.59 16.91 -0.88
CA PHE A 94 -11.34 16.17 0.35
C PHE A 94 -10.03 16.56 1.06
N ALA A 95 -9.29 17.59 0.59
CA ALA A 95 -7.97 17.97 1.10
C ALA A 95 -7.94 18.23 2.63
N ASP A 96 -8.98 18.88 3.16
CA ASP A 96 -9.10 19.23 4.59
C ASP A 96 -10.15 18.35 5.30
N SER A 97 -10.15 17.06 5.00
CA SER A 97 -11.19 16.13 5.43
C SER A 97 -10.62 14.87 6.04
N ASP A 98 -11.23 14.41 7.13
CA ASP A 98 -10.99 13.10 7.72
C ASP A 98 -11.89 12.01 7.10
N ALA A 99 -12.52 12.28 5.96
CA ALA A 99 -13.53 11.41 5.36
C ALA A 99 -13.01 10.04 4.87
N CYS A 100 -11.72 9.75 4.99
CA CYS A 100 -11.08 8.53 4.48
C CYS A 100 -11.31 8.33 2.96
N VAL A 101 -11.17 9.42 2.20
CA VAL A 101 -11.29 9.45 0.74
C VAL A 101 -9.96 9.89 0.15
N GLU A 102 -9.32 9.00 -0.62
CA GLU A 102 -7.97 9.20 -1.11
C GLU A 102 -7.82 8.83 -2.60
N PRO A 103 -6.94 9.51 -3.36
CA PRO A 103 -6.65 9.12 -4.73
C PRO A 103 -5.93 7.78 -4.78
N VAL A 104 -6.27 6.95 -5.76
CA VAL A 104 -5.47 5.76 -6.10
C VAL A 104 -4.37 6.20 -7.07
N LEU A 105 -3.16 6.29 -6.54
CA LEU A 105 -2.00 6.75 -7.28
C LEU A 105 -1.36 5.62 -8.09
N SER A 106 -0.80 5.96 -9.24
CA SER A 106 0.17 5.09 -9.92
C SER A 106 1.45 4.96 -9.09
N LEU A 107 2.28 3.96 -9.38
CA LEU A 107 3.54 3.79 -8.66
C LEU A 107 4.46 5.02 -8.79
N SER A 108 4.51 5.65 -9.95
CA SER A 108 5.29 6.87 -10.17
C SER A 108 4.77 8.04 -9.36
N GLU A 109 3.45 8.26 -9.33
CA GLU A 109 2.83 9.32 -8.52
C GLU A 109 3.04 9.05 -7.01
N ALA A 110 2.89 7.80 -6.58
CA ALA A 110 3.09 7.43 -5.18
C ALA A 110 4.54 7.67 -4.71
N ILE A 111 5.53 7.29 -5.53
CA ILE A 111 6.96 7.46 -5.22
C ILE A 111 7.34 8.95 -5.05
N GLU A 112 6.70 9.85 -5.81
CA GLU A 112 6.94 11.29 -5.75
C GLU A 112 5.98 12.01 -4.77
N SER A 113 5.13 11.27 -4.03
CA SER A 113 4.19 11.87 -3.10
C SER A 113 4.89 12.42 -1.84
N GLU A 114 4.39 13.53 -1.33
CA GLU A 114 4.86 14.15 -0.09
C GLU A 114 4.86 13.17 1.09
N GLN A 115 3.87 12.29 1.16
CA GLN A 115 3.76 11.26 2.19
C GLN A 115 4.96 10.30 2.18
N LEU A 116 5.38 9.81 1.00
CA LEU A 116 6.53 8.90 0.91
C LEU A 116 7.86 9.64 1.08
N GLU A 117 7.95 10.90 0.64
CA GLU A 117 9.11 11.76 0.86
C GLU A 117 9.33 12.02 2.35
N ASN A 118 8.33 12.54 3.06
CA ASN A 118 8.39 12.85 4.50
C ASN A 118 8.70 11.61 5.35
N ARG A 119 8.30 10.43 4.89
CA ARG A 119 8.61 9.17 5.56
C ARG A 119 9.93 8.55 5.13
N ALA A 120 10.70 9.20 4.26
CA ALA A 120 11.93 8.66 3.68
C ALA A 120 11.74 7.22 3.14
N MET A 121 10.62 7.01 2.42
CA MET A 121 10.29 5.71 1.84
C MET A 121 11.00 5.46 0.51
N VAL A 122 11.63 6.49 -0.05
CA VAL A 122 12.55 6.37 -1.18
C VAL A 122 13.90 6.92 -0.74
N VAL A 123 14.93 6.10 -0.86
CA VAL A 123 16.29 6.42 -0.40
C VAL A 123 17.28 6.30 -1.55
N SER A 124 18.32 7.13 -1.49
CA SER A 124 19.45 7.09 -2.41
C SER A 124 20.56 6.22 -1.81
N VAL A 125 20.89 5.12 -2.46
CA VAL A 125 21.86 4.15 -1.97
C VAL A 125 23.04 4.08 -2.93
N PRO A 126 24.30 4.22 -2.45
CA PRO A 126 25.47 4.07 -3.30
C PRO A 126 25.59 2.63 -3.81
N ASP A 127 25.90 2.46 -5.08
CA ASP A 127 26.34 1.18 -5.60
C ASP A 127 27.85 0.98 -5.35
N ARG A 128 28.34 -0.22 -5.57
CA ARG A 128 29.79 -0.53 -5.43
C ARG A 128 30.67 0.15 -6.46
N LYS A 129 30.08 0.67 -7.54
CA LYS A 129 30.78 1.45 -8.60
C LYS A 129 30.70 2.96 -8.37
N LYS A 130 30.21 3.40 -7.21
CA LYS A 130 30.01 4.80 -6.83
C LYS A 130 28.91 5.55 -7.59
N SER A 131 28.04 4.88 -8.33
CA SER A 131 26.77 5.46 -8.76
C SER A 131 25.76 5.43 -7.62
N ILE A 132 24.66 6.16 -7.78
CA ILE A 132 23.59 6.23 -6.78
C ILE A 132 22.33 5.64 -7.41
N GLU A 133 21.70 4.72 -6.70
CA GLU A 133 20.43 4.12 -7.09
C GLU A 133 19.32 4.50 -6.09
N ARG A 134 18.13 4.77 -6.59
CA ARG A 134 16.95 4.95 -5.75
C ARG A 134 16.39 3.57 -5.38
N GLN A 135 16.12 3.38 -4.09
CA GLN A 135 15.55 2.14 -3.56
C GLN A 135 14.44 2.44 -2.55
N VAL A 136 13.61 1.44 -2.30
CA VAL A 136 12.60 1.52 -1.24
C VAL A 136 13.31 1.53 0.12
N GLY A 137 12.98 2.52 0.94
CA GLY A 137 13.47 2.66 2.31
C GLY A 137 12.77 1.72 3.29
N SER A 138 13.31 1.61 4.50
CA SER A 138 12.69 0.83 5.58
C SER A 138 11.40 1.50 6.05
N PRO A 139 10.26 0.79 6.09
CA PRO A 139 9.02 1.31 6.69
C PRO A 139 9.10 1.34 8.22
N ILE A 140 10.02 0.60 8.82
CA ILE A 140 10.20 0.53 10.27
C ILE A 140 11.06 1.71 10.71
N LYS A 141 10.51 2.53 11.61
CA LYS A 141 11.18 3.69 12.19
C LYS A 141 11.37 3.46 13.68
N PHE A 142 12.60 3.61 14.17
CA PHE A 142 12.95 3.51 15.58
C PHE A 142 13.24 4.91 16.13
N SER A 143 12.89 5.16 17.41
CA SER A 143 13.13 6.44 18.06
C SER A 143 14.62 6.71 18.34
N ASN A 144 15.43 5.67 18.47
CA ASN A 144 16.82 5.76 18.91
C ASN A 144 17.85 5.25 17.87
N SER A 145 17.40 4.90 16.66
CA SER A 145 18.30 4.44 15.60
C SER A 145 17.73 4.73 14.22
N GLU A 146 18.60 5.07 13.30
CA GLU A 146 18.26 5.29 11.89
C GLU A 146 18.68 4.07 11.04
N PRO A 147 17.92 3.70 10.02
CA PRO A 147 18.33 2.67 9.08
C PRO A 147 19.55 3.12 8.29
N VAL A 148 20.55 2.25 8.14
CA VAL A 148 21.77 2.53 7.40
C VAL A 148 21.78 1.79 6.08
N TYR A 149 21.88 2.54 4.97
CA TYR A 149 21.94 2.02 3.60
C TYR A 149 23.38 2.10 3.08
N LYS A 150 24.18 1.04 3.30
CA LYS A 150 25.63 1.06 2.98
C LYS A 150 25.90 0.97 1.48
N HIS A 151 25.19 0.10 0.79
CA HIS A 151 25.33 -0.11 -0.65
C HIS A 151 24.15 -0.91 -1.20
N THR A 152 23.96 -0.88 -2.51
CA THR A 152 22.97 -1.72 -3.21
C THR A 152 23.34 -3.20 -3.15
N ALA A 153 22.40 -4.08 -3.48
CA ALA A 153 22.65 -5.51 -3.49
C ALA A 153 23.83 -5.87 -4.40
N PRO A 154 24.80 -6.68 -3.94
CA PRO A 154 25.90 -7.15 -4.77
C PRO A 154 25.41 -8.17 -5.82
N ALA A 155 26.27 -8.46 -6.79
CA ALA A 155 26.06 -9.63 -7.64
C ALA A 155 26.00 -10.90 -6.79
N LYS A 156 25.34 -11.96 -7.31
CA LYS A 156 25.25 -13.24 -6.62
C LYS A 156 26.64 -13.76 -6.23
N GLY A 157 26.86 -13.95 -4.94
CA GLY A 157 28.15 -14.38 -4.40
C GLY A 157 29.15 -13.27 -4.13
N GLY A 158 28.83 -12.01 -4.42
CA GLY A 158 29.77 -10.87 -4.25
C GLY A 158 30.27 -10.63 -2.83
N ASP A 159 29.54 -11.07 -1.80
CA ASP A 159 29.92 -10.94 -0.39
C ASP A 159 30.28 -12.28 0.26
N THR A 160 30.34 -13.37 -0.48
CA THR A 160 30.50 -14.73 0.07
C THR A 160 31.75 -14.84 0.95
N ILE A 161 32.90 -14.36 0.48
CA ILE A 161 34.16 -14.43 1.25
C ILE A 161 34.05 -13.59 2.52
N ALA A 162 33.56 -12.35 2.41
CA ALA A 162 33.42 -11.45 3.55
C ALA A 162 32.50 -12.03 4.64
N VAL A 163 31.32 -12.53 4.24
CA VAL A 163 30.37 -13.15 5.17
C VAL A 163 30.95 -14.39 5.85
N LEU A 164 31.63 -15.29 5.12
CA LEU A 164 32.23 -16.47 5.70
C LEU A 164 33.39 -16.14 6.65
N GLN A 165 34.20 -15.09 6.34
CA GLN A 165 35.23 -14.60 7.25
C GLN A 165 34.63 -14.03 8.54
N GLU A 166 33.55 -13.25 8.44
CA GLU A 166 32.83 -12.69 9.59
C GLU A 166 32.23 -13.81 10.47
N MET A 167 31.82 -14.92 9.85
CA MET A 167 31.36 -16.14 10.55
C MET A 167 32.50 -16.97 11.17
N GLY A 168 33.77 -16.55 11.03
CA GLY A 168 34.94 -17.22 11.61
C GLY A 168 35.56 -18.31 10.75
N TYR A 169 35.15 -18.45 9.48
CA TYR A 169 35.83 -19.40 8.58
C TYR A 169 37.19 -18.89 8.17
N ASN A 170 38.20 -19.74 8.24
CA ASN A 170 39.53 -19.37 7.76
C ASN A 170 39.63 -19.45 6.23
N LYS A 171 40.63 -18.80 5.67
CA LYS A 171 40.87 -18.68 4.23
C LYS A 171 40.86 -20.05 3.52
N ASN A 172 41.58 -21.05 4.07
CA ASN A 172 41.72 -22.36 3.44
C ASN A 172 40.36 -23.08 3.36
N LYS A 173 39.52 -22.94 4.40
CA LYS A 173 38.19 -23.54 4.39
C LYS A 173 37.25 -22.86 3.40
N ILE A 174 37.35 -21.53 3.25
CA ILE A 174 36.58 -20.76 2.27
C ILE A 174 36.95 -21.20 0.85
N GLU A 175 38.24 -21.27 0.55
CA GLU A 175 38.76 -21.73 -0.77
C GLU A 175 38.27 -23.14 -1.08
N GLN A 176 38.30 -24.05 -0.11
CA GLN A 176 37.79 -25.41 -0.26
C GLN A 176 36.28 -25.44 -0.60
N LEU A 177 35.48 -24.60 0.08
CA LEU A 177 34.03 -24.49 -0.18
C LEU A 177 33.74 -23.99 -1.59
N ILE A 178 34.53 -22.99 -2.07
CA ILE A 178 34.43 -22.45 -3.43
C ILE A 178 34.81 -23.53 -4.46
N GLN A 179 35.94 -24.22 -4.27
CA GLN A 179 36.42 -25.28 -5.17
C GLN A 179 35.41 -26.43 -5.28
N GLN A 180 34.78 -26.79 -4.17
CA GLN A 180 33.72 -27.81 -4.12
C GLN A 180 32.37 -27.32 -4.66
N LYS A 181 32.29 -26.06 -5.10
CA LYS A 181 31.05 -25.39 -5.58
C LYS A 181 29.91 -25.42 -4.57
N ILE A 182 30.23 -25.51 -3.27
CA ILE A 182 29.23 -25.40 -2.19
C ILE A 182 28.78 -23.94 -2.03
N VAL A 183 29.69 -23.01 -2.23
CA VAL A 183 29.42 -21.56 -2.29
C VAL A 183 29.95 -20.96 -3.57
N LEU A 184 29.36 -19.83 -3.99
CA LEU A 184 29.77 -19.07 -5.15
C LEU A 184 30.47 -17.77 -4.68
N GLN A 185 31.57 -17.41 -5.34
CA GLN A 185 32.15 -16.08 -5.24
C GLN A 185 32.12 -15.45 -6.64
N ALA A 186 31.52 -14.24 -6.76
CA ALA A 186 31.55 -13.42 -7.96
C ALA A 186 32.77 -12.51 -7.99
#